data_0f85a8ebf90cf5c286b65d115b2fbce5
#
_entry.id   0f85a8ebf90cf5c286b65d115b2fbce5
#
_cell.length_a   1.000
_cell.length_b   1.000
_cell.length_c   1.000
_cell.angle_alpha   90.00
_cell.angle_beta   90.00
_cell.angle_gamma   90.00
#
_symmetry.space_group_name_H-M   'P 1'
#
loop_
_entity.id
_entity.type
_entity.pdbx_description
1 polymer ?
#
loop_
_entity_poly.entity_id
_entity_poly.type
_entity_poly.pdbx_seq_one_letter_code
_entity_poly.pdbx_strand_id
1 'polypeptide(L)'
;CSSKTRYAYTFWDDINVIDKEQIENWQPFGSVYDFFYEINSNNYFVPCNTFRACVENYRFAKINNGRLMTSMGNWKTPYTTSFTAFKSYLNSRLWVNVNYDYADLEKTFFDHYYGDGGVYMKKFFDEMTSYMDYMRDSGNADFNGVVVNEFTYTAKYWPIKMMQRWNNYCDLALKEIEKTKALNDGTYEALHDRILMETLFPRYIICKYHAAKFSETEIASMRKAFYDDT
;
A
#
# COMPACT_ATOMS: atom_id res chain seq x y z
N CYS A 1 -22.80 -5.86 -9.54
CA CYS A 1 -21.44 -5.39 -9.27
C CYS A 1 -21.55 -3.99 -8.67
N SER A 2 -21.17 -3.84 -7.41
CA SER A 2 -21.04 -2.53 -6.77
C SER A 2 -19.57 -2.14 -6.77
N SER A 3 -19.24 -0.95 -7.25
CA SER A 3 -17.92 -0.38 -7.10
C SER A 3 -17.99 0.73 -6.06
N LYS A 4 -17.30 0.53 -4.95
CA LYS A 4 -17.15 1.52 -3.92
C LYS A 4 -16.40 2.76 -4.45
N THR A 5 -16.82 3.95 -4.07
CA THR A 5 -16.21 5.20 -4.59
C THR A 5 -15.12 5.77 -3.70
N ARG A 6 -15.06 5.38 -2.42
CA ARG A 6 -14.09 5.86 -1.43
C ARG A 6 -13.36 4.70 -0.77
N TYR A 7 -12.34 4.16 -1.44
CA TYR A 7 -11.66 2.91 -1.05
C TYR A 7 -10.87 2.99 0.26
N ALA A 8 -10.38 4.17 0.64
CA ALA A 8 -9.68 4.37 1.90
C ALA A 8 -10.60 4.40 3.15
N TYR A 9 -11.91 4.43 2.93
CA TYR A 9 -12.93 4.36 3.97
C TYR A 9 -13.66 3.01 3.94
N THR A 10 -14.31 2.65 5.04
CA THR A 10 -15.12 1.44 5.10
C THR A 10 -16.53 1.67 4.53
N PHE A 11 -17.30 0.61 4.35
CA PHE A 11 -18.74 0.74 4.05
C PHE A 11 -19.55 1.30 5.23
N TRP A 12 -18.99 1.30 6.44
CA TRP A 12 -19.66 1.85 7.63
C TRP A 12 -19.52 3.36 7.74
N ASP A 13 -18.60 3.97 7.00
CA ASP A 13 -18.37 5.39 7.01
C ASP A 13 -19.45 6.12 6.18
N ASP A 14 -19.95 7.27 6.68
CA ASP A 14 -21.03 8.07 6.06
C ASP A 14 -20.73 8.44 4.60
N ILE A 15 -19.47 8.62 4.25
CA ILE A 15 -19.05 8.95 2.90
C ILE A 15 -19.38 7.85 1.88
N ASN A 16 -19.55 6.60 2.34
CA ASN A 16 -19.92 5.44 1.52
C ASN A 16 -21.36 4.97 1.74
N VAL A 17 -22.23 5.80 2.36
CA VAL A 17 -23.61 5.42 2.71
C VAL A 17 -24.41 4.95 1.48
N ILE A 18 -24.24 5.60 0.34
CA ILE A 18 -24.96 5.24 -0.90
C ILE A 18 -24.51 3.86 -1.40
N ASP A 19 -23.20 3.61 -1.41
CA ASP A 19 -22.64 2.30 -1.83
C ASP A 19 -23.10 1.18 -0.88
N LYS A 20 -23.13 1.46 0.43
CA LYS A 20 -23.65 0.57 1.47
C LYS A 20 -25.11 0.22 1.22
N GLU A 21 -25.98 1.22 1.10
CA GLU A 21 -27.42 1.05 0.88
C GLU A 21 -27.70 0.26 -0.41
N GLN A 22 -26.96 0.49 -1.46
CA GLN A 22 -27.10 -0.29 -2.69
C GLN A 22 -26.85 -1.78 -2.45
N ILE A 23 -25.79 -2.15 -1.73
CA ILE A 23 -25.48 -3.54 -1.42
C ILE A 23 -26.57 -4.15 -0.53
N GLU A 24 -26.98 -3.45 0.53
CA GLU A 24 -28.02 -3.90 1.46
C GLU A 24 -29.37 -4.10 0.73
N ASN A 25 -29.73 -3.21 -0.20
CA ASN A 25 -30.95 -3.33 -1.00
C ASN A 25 -30.91 -4.47 -2.01
N TRP A 26 -29.74 -4.83 -2.53
CA TRP A 26 -29.59 -5.98 -3.45
C TRP A 26 -29.49 -7.32 -2.74
N GLN A 27 -29.04 -7.35 -1.51
CA GLN A 27 -28.81 -8.57 -0.73
C GLN A 27 -30.03 -9.52 -0.69
N PRO A 28 -31.29 -9.07 -0.57
CA PRO A 28 -32.45 -9.97 -0.56
C PRO A 28 -32.73 -10.67 -1.89
N PHE A 29 -32.22 -10.14 -3.00
CA PHE A 29 -32.48 -10.65 -4.35
C PHE A 29 -31.41 -11.62 -4.86
N GLY A 30 -30.27 -11.68 -4.21
CA GLY A 30 -29.19 -12.56 -4.62
C GLY A 30 -27.86 -12.33 -3.94
N SER A 31 -26.87 -13.07 -4.39
CA SER A 31 -25.49 -12.90 -3.90
C SER A 31 -24.86 -11.64 -4.47
N VAL A 32 -24.08 -10.94 -3.65
CA VAL A 32 -23.34 -9.75 -4.04
C VAL A 32 -21.93 -10.14 -4.50
N TYR A 33 -21.51 -9.50 -5.57
CA TYR A 33 -20.14 -9.53 -6.06
C TYR A 33 -19.53 -8.15 -5.89
N ASP A 34 -18.46 -8.08 -5.10
CA ASP A 34 -17.74 -6.84 -4.84
C ASP A 34 -16.42 -6.78 -5.60
N PHE A 35 -16.13 -5.64 -6.17
CA PHE A 35 -14.89 -5.36 -6.88
C PHE A 35 -14.19 -4.15 -6.25
N PHE A 36 -13.00 -4.36 -5.70
CA PHE A 36 -12.24 -3.32 -5.02
C PHE A 36 -10.99 -2.94 -5.82
N TYR A 37 -10.73 -1.64 -5.87
CA TYR A 37 -9.43 -1.13 -6.30
C TYR A 37 -8.57 -0.88 -5.07
N GLU A 38 -7.42 -1.53 -4.99
CA GLU A 38 -6.47 -1.41 -3.87
C GLU A 38 -5.16 -0.76 -4.27
N ILE A 39 -5.11 -0.26 -5.48
CA ILE A 39 -3.96 0.42 -6.07
C ILE A 39 -4.34 1.78 -6.58
N ASN A 40 -3.34 2.62 -6.76
CA ASN A 40 -3.49 3.85 -7.50
C ASN A 40 -3.35 3.57 -9.01
N SER A 41 -4.46 3.54 -9.72
CA SER A 41 -4.47 3.22 -11.17
C SER A 41 -3.75 4.25 -12.04
N ASN A 42 -3.56 5.47 -11.55
CA ASN A 42 -2.85 6.52 -12.29
C ASN A 42 -1.33 6.43 -12.11
N ASN A 43 -0.88 5.86 -10.99
CA ASN A 43 0.54 5.69 -10.72
C ASN A 43 0.78 4.59 -9.66
N TYR A 44 1.25 3.43 -10.10
CA TYR A 44 1.45 2.26 -9.26
C TYR A 44 2.56 2.41 -8.20
N PHE A 45 3.44 3.39 -8.33
CA PHE A 45 4.44 3.67 -7.29
C PHE A 45 3.84 4.35 -6.06
N VAL A 46 2.76 5.10 -6.23
CA VAL A 46 2.18 5.90 -5.13
C VAL A 46 1.24 5.04 -4.28
N PRO A 47 1.38 5.08 -2.96
CA PRO A 47 0.58 4.27 -2.06
C PRO A 47 -0.91 4.61 -2.13
N CYS A 48 -1.74 3.59 -1.92
CA CYS A 48 -3.17 3.69 -1.68
C CYS A 48 -3.48 3.07 -0.32
N ASN A 49 -3.90 3.87 0.65
CA ASN A 49 -4.13 3.38 2.02
C ASN A 49 -5.51 2.73 2.17
N THR A 50 -5.61 1.47 1.77
CA THR A 50 -6.83 0.65 1.89
C THR A 50 -6.68 -0.48 2.91
N PHE A 51 -5.55 -0.55 3.62
CA PHE A 51 -5.18 -1.71 4.44
C PHE A 51 -6.21 -2.05 5.51
N ARG A 52 -6.59 -1.09 6.36
CA ARG A 52 -7.60 -1.31 7.41
C ARG A 52 -9.01 -1.39 6.85
N ALA A 53 -9.33 -0.56 5.87
CA ALA A 53 -10.64 -0.57 5.23
C ALA A 53 -10.94 -1.92 4.57
N CYS A 54 -9.94 -2.61 4.04
CA CYS A 54 -10.06 -3.93 3.46
C CYS A 54 -10.72 -4.93 4.44
N VAL A 55 -10.23 -5.00 5.68
CA VAL A 55 -10.76 -5.94 6.70
C VAL A 55 -12.25 -5.72 6.95
N GLU A 56 -12.64 -4.47 7.20
CA GLU A 56 -14.04 -4.13 7.47
C GLU A 56 -14.93 -4.35 6.24
N ASN A 57 -14.40 -4.13 5.04
CA ASN A 57 -15.13 -4.38 3.80
C ASN A 57 -15.39 -5.88 3.58
N TYR A 58 -14.45 -6.75 3.90
CA TYR A 58 -14.68 -8.20 3.88
C TYR A 58 -15.75 -8.64 4.90
N ARG A 59 -15.74 -8.07 6.10
CA ARG A 59 -16.77 -8.30 7.12
C ARG A 59 -18.14 -7.83 6.65
N PHE A 60 -18.21 -6.65 6.08
CA PHE A 60 -19.45 -6.11 5.51
C PHE A 60 -19.98 -6.99 4.37
N ALA A 61 -19.13 -7.39 3.43
CA ALA A 61 -19.53 -8.30 2.35
C ALA A 61 -20.07 -9.62 2.90
N LYS A 62 -19.42 -10.19 3.92
CA LYS A 62 -19.85 -11.46 4.55
C LYS A 62 -21.27 -11.39 5.10
N ILE A 63 -21.65 -10.34 5.81
CA ILE A 63 -22.99 -10.19 6.38
C ILE A 63 -24.06 -9.86 5.33
N ASN A 64 -23.65 -9.31 4.18
CA ASN A 64 -24.52 -8.92 3.08
C ASN A 64 -24.54 -9.95 1.94
N ASN A 65 -24.37 -11.24 2.25
CA ASN A 65 -24.41 -12.33 1.26
C ASN A 65 -23.37 -12.17 0.13
N GLY A 66 -22.23 -11.53 0.40
CA GLY A 66 -21.09 -11.47 -0.51
C GLY A 66 -20.54 -12.88 -0.76
N ARG A 67 -20.41 -13.25 -2.03
CA ARG A 67 -19.95 -14.59 -2.46
C ARG A 67 -18.66 -14.52 -3.25
N LEU A 68 -18.37 -13.40 -3.83
CA LEU A 68 -17.17 -13.18 -4.61
C LEU A 68 -16.67 -11.76 -4.37
N MET A 69 -15.39 -11.64 -4.07
CA MET A 69 -14.69 -10.38 -3.98
C MET A 69 -13.49 -10.41 -4.91
N THR A 70 -13.31 -9.37 -5.69
CA THR A 70 -12.11 -9.19 -6.50
C THR A 70 -11.38 -7.94 -6.00
N SER A 71 -10.12 -8.12 -5.64
CA SER A 71 -9.21 -7.03 -5.38
C SER A 71 -8.32 -6.82 -6.59
N MET A 72 -8.34 -5.63 -7.14
CA MET A 72 -7.51 -5.27 -8.27
C MET A 72 -6.14 -4.77 -7.80
N GLY A 73 -5.11 -5.56 -8.06
CA GLY A 73 -3.71 -5.21 -7.87
C GLY A 73 -3.10 -4.50 -9.09
N ASN A 74 -1.78 -4.43 -9.15
CA ASN A 74 -1.05 -3.79 -10.23
C ASN A 74 -1.34 -4.46 -11.59
N TRP A 75 -1.70 -3.66 -12.58
CA TRP A 75 -1.96 -4.12 -13.93
C TRP A 75 -0.71 -3.98 -14.77
N LYS A 76 -0.32 -5.04 -15.45
CA LYS A 76 0.82 -5.08 -16.39
C LYS A 76 2.22 -4.91 -15.81
N THR A 77 2.41 -4.93 -14.51
CA THR A 77 3.73 -4.89 -13.90
C THR A 77 3.85 -5.94 -12.79
N PRO A 78 4.93 -6.73 -12.77
CA PRO A 78 5.21 -7.63 -11.67
C PRO A 78 5.69 -6.89 -10.41
N TYR A 79 6.05 -5.62 -10.54
CA TYR A 79 6.62 -4.84 -9.45
C TYR A 79 5.53 -4.36 -8.50
N THR A 80 5.71 -4.70 -7.22
CA THR A 80 4.82 -4.31 -6.14
C THR A 80 5.59 -3.44 -5.16
N THR A 81 5.22 -2.17 -5.07
CA THR A 81 5.74 -1.24 -4.08
C THR A 81 4.61 -0.73 -3.19
N SER A 82 4.95 0.11 -2.21
CA SER A 82 3.96 0.71 -1.30
C SER A 82 3.14 -0.33 -0.55
N PHE A 83 3.82 -1.41 -0.14
CA PHE A 83 3.29 -2.54 0.63
C PHE A 83 2.12 -3.27 -0.03
N THR A 84 2.09 -3.32 -1.36
CA THR A 84 1.07 -4.07 -2.11
C THR A 84 1.11 -5.56 -1.77
N ALA A 85 2.29 -6.13 -1.46
CA ALA A 85 2.42 -7.51 -0.99
C ALA A 85 1.63 -7.75 0.31
N PHE A 86 1.61 -6.77 1.23
CA PHE A 86 0.79 -6.86 2.44
C PHE A 86 -0.71 -6.88 2.12
N LYS A 87 -1.19 -6.11 1.14
CA LYS A 87 -2.58 -6.17 0.67
C LYS A 87 -2.94 -7.55 0.14
N SER A 88 -2.07 -8.13 -0.68
CA SER A 88 -2.26 -9.49 -1.20
C SER A 88 -2.33 -10.52 -0.07
N TYR A 89 -1.47 -10.37 0.95
CA TYR A 89 -1.51 -11.21 2.15
C TYR A 89 -2.84 -11.04 2.91
N LEU A 90 -3.27 -9.79 3.20
CA LEU A 90 -4.55 -9.52 3.87
C LEU A 90 -5.71 -10.16 3.11
N ASN A 91 -5.81 -9.91 1.82
CA ASN A 91 -6.86 -10.49 0.97
C ASN A 91 -6.87 -12.02 1.07
N SER A 92 -5.73 -12.68 0.94
CA SER A 92 -5.64 -14.14 1.00
C SER A 92 -6.10 -14.71 2.35
N ARG A 93 -5.78 -14.01 3.45
CA ARG A 93 -6.20 -14.42 4.81
C ARG A 93 -7.70 -14.19 5.05
N LEU A 94 -8.20 -13.01 4.66
CA LEU A 94 -9.60 -12.63 4.85
C LEU A 94 -10.56 -13.47 3.99
N TRP A 95 -10.12 -13.96 2.85
CA TRP A 95 -10.86 -14.95 2.06
C TRP A 95 -11.14 -16.23 2.84
N VAL A 96 -10.17 -16.66 3.65
CA VAL A 96 -10.33 -17.87 4.48
C VAL A 96 -11.17 -17.58 5.71
N ASN A 97 -10.90 -16.47 6.41
CA ASN A 97 -11.62 -16.10 7.62
C ASN A 97 -11.62 -14.58 7.84
N VAL A 98 -12.79 -13.97 7.70
CA VAL A 98 -12.99 -12.52 7.89
C VAL A 98 -12.83 -12.07 9.35
N ASN A 99 -12.78 -13.00 10.32
CA ASN A 99 -12.67 -12.70 11.74
C ASN A 99 -11.22 -12.59 12.23
N TYR A 100 -10.23 -12.76 11.35
CA TYR A 100 -8.84 -12.49 11.71
C TYR A 100 -8.70 -11.05 12.20
N ASP A 101 -7.92 -10.89 13.27
CA ASP A 101 -7.57 -9.56 13.76
C ASP A 101 -6.55 -8.89 12.83
N TYR A 102 -6.76 -7.61 12.54
CA TYR A 102 -5.87 -6.87 11.65
C TYR A 102 -4.47 -6.74 12.24
N ALA A 103 -4.36 -6.45 13.55
CA ALA A 103 -3.05 -6.25 14.20
C ALA A 103 -2.23 -7.55 14.21
N ASP A 104 -2.90 -8.71 14.38
CA ASP A 104 -2.23 -10.01 14.31
C ASP A 104 -1.75 -10.33 12.89
N LEU A 105 -2.56 -10.02 11.88
CA LEU A 105 -2.16 -10.18 10.48
C LEU A 105 -1.00 -9.26 10.12
N GLU A 106 -1.08 -8.00 10.50
CA GLU A 106 -0.03 -7.01 10.29
C GLU A 106 1.28 -7.45 10.97
N LYS A 107 1.22 -7.80 12.25
CA LYS A 107 2.38 -8.28 13.00
C LYS A 107 3.01 -9.50 12.32
N THR A 108 2.20 -10.51 11.98
CA THR A 108 2.67 -11.73 11.33
C THR A 108 3.36 -11.42 10.00
N PHE A 109 2.81 -10.53 9.20
CA PHE A 109 3.41 -10.15 7.92
C PHE A 109 4.79 -9.50 8.10
N PHE A 110 4.87 -8.46 8.94
CA PHE A 110 6.13 -7.73 9.14
C PHE A 110 7.19 -8.54 9.88
N ASP A 111 6.82 -9.46 10.77
CA ASP A 111 7.76 -10.35 11.45
C ASP A 111 8.42 -11.37 10.50
N HIS A 112 7.77 -11.71 9.37
CA HIS A 112 8.24 -12.80 8.50
C HIS A 112 8.60 -12.37 7.07
N TYR A 113 7.87 -11.45 6.47
CA TYR A 113 8.01 -11.15 5.04
C TYR A 113 9.35 -10.47 4.70
N TYR A 114 9.83 -9.61 5.59
CA TYR A 114 11.10 -8.88 5.43
C TYR A 114 12.22 -9.42 6.32
N GLY A 115 12.03 -10.57 6.95
CA GLY A 115 13.00 -11.12 7.91
C GLY A 115 13.34 -10.14 9.01
N ASP A 116 14.62 -10.09 9.44
CA ASP A 116 15.06 -9.16 10.49
C ASP A 116 14.96 -7.69 10.12
N GLY A 117 14.83 -7.36 8.83
CA GLY A 117 14.53 -6.02 8.34
C GLY A 117 13.11 -5.55 8.65
N GLY A 118 12.21 -6.46 9.03
CA GLY A 118 10.78 -6.20 9.26
C GLY A 118 10.51 -5.07 10.25
N VAL A 119 11.34 -4.91 11.26
CA VAL A 119 11.22 -3.82 12.26
C VAL A 119 11.29 -2.43 11.60
N TYR A 120 12.18 -2.24 10.62
CA TYR A 120 12.32 -0.97 9.92
C TYR A 120 11.25 -0.79 8.85
N MET A 121 10.90 -1.87 8.16
CA MET A 121 9.81 -1.86 7.18
C MET A 121 8.47 -1.53 7.85
N LYS A 122 8.24 -2.02 9.07
CA LYS A 122 7.07 -1.65 9.88
C LYS A 122 7.05 -0.17 10.23
N LYS A 123 8.19 0.43 10.61
CA LYS A 123 8.29 1.88 10.87
C LYS A 123 7.95 2.69 9.61
N PHE A 124 8.45 2.29 8.47
CA PHE A 124 8.10 2.93 7.20
C PHE A 124 6.59 2.83 6.95
N PHE A 125 6.02 1.64 7.06
CA PHE A 125 4.60 1.39 6.88
C PHE A 125 3.73 2.25 7.81
N ASP A 126 4.07 2.29 9.11
CA ASP A 126 3.32 3.06 10.11
C ASP A 126 3.35 4.55 9.84
N GLU A 127 4.52 5.10 9.51
CA GLU A 127 4.60 6.52 9.14
C GLU A 127 3.82 6.83 7.86
N MET A 128 3.92 5.96 6.84
CA MET A 128 3.22 6.14 5.58
C MET A 128 1.71 6.14 5.78
N THR A 129 1.19 5.12 6.44
CA THR A 129 -0.26 4.98 6.67
C THR A 129 -0.81 6.08 7.56
N SER A 130 -0.10 6.41 8.65
CA SER A 130 -0.49 7.52 9.54
C SER A 130 -0.50 8.87 8.82
N TYR A 131 0.50 9.11 7.96
CA TYR A 131 0.54 10.34 7.16
C TYR A 131 -0.63 10.40 6.17
N MET A 132 -0.95 9.30 5.51
CA MET A 132 -2.07 9.25 4.56
C MET A 132 -3.41 9.41 5.27
N ASP A 133 -3.59 8.83 6.45
CA ASP A 133 -4.78 9.02 7.27
C ASP A 133 -4.92 10.50 7.71
N TYR A 134 -3.83 11.10 8.16
CA TYR A 134 -3.82 12.54 8.49
C TYR A 134 -4.22 13.40 7.29
N MET A 135 -3.66 13.14 6.11
CA MET A 135 -4.00 13.89 4.89
C MET A 135 -5.46 13.70 4.49
N ARG A 136 -5.99 12.47 4.59
CA ARG A 136 -7.40 12.16 4.35
C ARG A 136 -8.32 12.93 5.30
N ASP A 137 -8.02 12.91 6.59
CA ASP A 137 -8.89 13.43 7.66
C ASP A 137 -8.73 14.95 7.84
N SER A 138 -7.69 15.56 7.27
CA SER A 138 -7.48 17.01 7.32
C SER A 138 -8.45 17.83 6.46
N GLY A 139 -9.40 17.18 5.79
CA GLY A 139 -10.35 17.84 4.90
C GLY A 139 -9.72 18.37 3.61
N ASN A 140 -8.52 17.94 3.27
CA ASN A 140 -7.87 18.31 2.03
C ASN A 140 -8.60 17.67 0.84
N ALA A 141 -9.18 18.50 -0.03
CA ALA A 141 -9.94 18.04 -1.19
C ALA A 141 -9.15 17.13 -2.12
N ASP A 142 -7.82 17.24 -2.14
CA ASP A 142 -6.93 16.40 -2.94
C ASP A 142 -6.79 14.97 -2.37
N PHE A 143 -7.13 14.76 -1.08
CA PHE A 143 -7.06 13.48 -0.36
C PHE A 143 -8.41 13.05 0.21
N ASN A 144 -9.49 13.28 -0.49
CA ASN A 144 -10.86 13.01 0.00
C ASN A 144 -11.26 11.53 0.00
N GLY A 145 -10.30 10.63 0.14
CA GLY A 145 -10.53 9.18 0.19
C GLY A 145 -10.74 8.50 -1.16
N VAL A 146 -10.65 9.25 -2.24
CA VAL A 146 -10.53 8.68 -3.60
C VAL A 146 -9.13 8.10 -3.74
N VAL A 147 -9.01 7.06 -4.54
CA VAL A 147 -7.72 6.64 -5.07
C VAL A 147 -6.94 7.89 -5.48
N VAL A 148 -5.75 8.04 -4.94
CA VAL A 148 -4.93 9.26 -5.06
C VAL A 148 -4.85 9.69 -6.53
N ASN A 149 -5.29 10.89 -6.84
CA ASN A 149 -5.29 11.41 -8.19
C ASN A 149 -3.94 12.09 -8.53
N GLU A 150 -3.76 12.50 -9.77
CA GLU A 150 -2.51 13.10 -10.24
C GLU A 150 -2.11 14.39 -9.50
N PHE A 151 -3.07 15.12 -8.93
CA PHE A 151 -2.83 16.36 -8.20
C PHE A 151 -2.18 16.12 -6.83
N THR A 152 -2.21 14.89 -6.32
CA THR A 152 -1.61 14.53 -5.04
C THR A 152 -0.14 14.09 -5.16
N TYR A 153 0.39 13.95 -6.37
CA TYR A 153 1.79 13.55 -6.62
C TYR A 153 2.72 14.75 -6.77
N THR A 154 2.81 15.56 -5.75
CA THR A 154 3.65 16.77 -5.81
C THR A 154 4.56 16.89 -4.60
N ALA A 155 5.60 17.69 -4.72
CA ALA A 155 6.51 18.04 -3.61
C ALA A 155 5.77 18.64 -2.40
N LYS A 156 4.57 19.22 -2.60
CA LYS A 156 3.73 19.79 -1.55
C LYS A 156 3.28 18.73 -0.55
N TYR A 157 2.84 17.58 -1.04
CA TYR A 157 2.28 16.50 -0.21
C TYR A 157 3.33 15.47 0.21
N TRP A 158 4.45 15.36 -0.50
CA TRP A 158 5.50 14.39 -0.24
C TRP A 158 6.83 15.09 0.07
N PRO A 159 7.02 15.61 1.30
CA PRO A 159 8.22 16.35 1.68
C PRO A 159 9.49 15.51 1.52
N ILE A 160 10.56 16.11 0.97
CA ILE A 160 11.81 15.39 0.72
C ILE A 160 12.38 14.71 1.95
N LYS A 161 12.33 15.36 3.12
CA LYS A 161 12.86 14.78 4.38
C LYS A 161 12.12 13.51 4.78
N MET A 162 10.82 13.42 4.48
CA MET A 162 10.03 12.22 4.73
C MET A 162 10.43 11.11 3.77
N MET A 163 10.58 11.41 2.49
CA MET A 163 11.06 10.46 1.48
C MET A 163 12.46 9.92 1.80
N GLN A 164 13.37 10.80 2.21
CA GLN A 164 14.72 10.42 2.64
C GLN A 164 14.69 9.53 3.89
N ARG A 165 13.80 9.81 4.85
CA ARG A 165 13.66 8.99 6.05
C ARG A 165 13.12 7.60 5.72
N TRP A 166 12.16 7.48 4.81
CA TRP A 166 11.64 6.18 4.39
C TRP A 166 12.67 5.36 3.63
N ASN A 167 13.47 5.99 2.74
CA ASN A 167 14.63 5.33 2.15
C ASN A 167 15.62 4.84 3.22
N ASN A 168 15.91 5.68 4.23
CA ASN A 168 16.79 5.28 5.33
C ASN A 168 16.24 4.07 6.12
N TYR A 169 14.92 3.93 6.30
CA TYR A 169 14.36 2.71 6.89
C TYR A 169 14.64 1.47 6.02
N CYS A 170 14.52 1.60 4.70
CA CYS A 170 14.88 0.52 3.79
C CYS A 170 16.38 0.18 3.87
N ASP A 171 17.26 1.18 3.91
CA ASP A 171 18.72 0.97 4.06
C ASP A 171 19.05 0.25 5.37
N LEU A 172 18.39 0.63 6.47
CA LEU A 172 18.55 -0.05 7.75
C LEU A 172 18.03 -1.49 7.69
N ALA A 173 16.90 -1.73 7.03
CA ALA A 173 16.36 -3.07 6.83
C ALA A 173 17.30 -3.95 6.00
N LEU A 174 17.87 -3.41 4.92
CA LEU A 174 18.87 -4.10 4.09
C LEU A 174 20.10 -4.48 4.91
N LYS A 175 20.55 -3.59 5.79
CA LYS A 175 21.69 -3.87 6.67
C LYS A 175 21.40 -5.01 7.65
N GLU A 176 20.19 -5.10 8.20
CA GLU A 176 19.83 -6.17 9.13
C GLU A 176 19.82 -7.55 8.47
N ILE A 177 19.44 -7.63 7.20
CA ILE A 177 19.41 -8.90 6.47
C ILE A 177 20.78 -9.35 5.93
N GLU A 178 21.83 -8.52 6.00
CA GLU A 178 23.17 -8.84 5.52
C GLU A 178 23.70 -10.19 6.05
N LYS A 179 23.39 -10.52 7.29
CA LYS A 179 23.79 -11.79 7.93
C LYS A 179 23.21 -13.03 7.24
N THR A 180 22.09 -12.88 6.51
CA THR A 180 21.48 -14.02 5.79
C THR A 180 22.26 -14.43 4.55
N LYS A 181 23.21 -13.61 4.08
CA LYS A 181 24.14 -13.99 3.01
C LYS A 181 24.93 -15.28 3.33
N ALA A 182 25.21 -15.50 4.61
CA ALA A 182 25.93 -16.69 5.06
C ALA A 182 25.15 -17.99 4.88
N LEU A 183 23.84 -17.94 4.70
CA LEU A 183 22.99 -19.11 4.48
C LEU A 183 23.20 -19.71 3.09
N ASN A 184 23.53 -18.88 2.11
CA ASN A 184 23.78 -19.26 0.71
C ASN A 184 22.65 -20.14 0.10
N ASP A 185 21.40 -19.83 0.44
CA ASP A 185 20.19 -20.59 0.05
C ASP A 185 19.15 -19.73 -0.71
N GLY A 186 19.53 -18.51 -1.14
CA GLY A 186 18.65 -17.55 -1.82
C GLY A 186 17.80 -16.70 -0.87
N THR A 187 17.93 -16.89 0.44
CA THR A 187 17.15 -16.10 1.43
C THR A 187 17.50 -14.62 1.37
N TYR A 188 18.80 -14.28 1.26
CA TYR A 188 19.24 -12.90 1.18
C TYR A 188 18.65 -12.20 -0.04
N GLU A 189 18.75 -12.79 -1.21
CA GLU A 189 18.27 -12.24 -2.47
C GLU A 189 16.76 -11.99 -2.41
N ALA A 190 16.00 -12.95 -1.89
CA ALA A 190 14.55 -12.79 -1.75
C ALA A 190 14.16 -11.67 -0.79
N LEU A 191 14.86 -11.54 0.35
CA LEU A 191 14.60 -10.46 1.31
C LEU A 191 15.05 -9.11 0.77
N HIS A 192 16.22 -9.07 0.11
CA HIS A 192 16.76 -7.89 -0.53
C HIS A 192 15.78 -7.31 -1.56
N ASP A 193 15.29 -8.13 -2.48
CA ASP A 193 14.35 -7.71 -3.52
C ASP A 193 13.04 -7.18 -2.95
N ARG A 194 12.50 -7.84 -1.91
CA ARG A 194 11.29 -7.36 -1.22
C ARG A 194 11.47 -5.98 -0.61
N ILE A 195 12.62 -5.72 0.03
CA ILE A 195 12.91 -4.41 0.63
C ILE A 195 13.19 -3.38 -0.46
N LEU A 196 13.94 -3.76 -1.51
CA LEU A 196 14.27 -2.88 -2.63
C LEU A 196 13.00 -2.35 -3.32
N MET A 197 12.00 -3.22 -3.54
CA MET A 197 10.71 -2.81 -4.11
C MET A 197 10.05 -1.68 -3.34
N GLU A 198 10.17 -1.64 -2.02
CA GLU A 198 9.56 -0.57 -1.21
C GLU A 198 10.30 0.77 -1.32
N THR A 199 11.56 0.77 -1.76
CA THR A 199 12.31 2.01 -2.04
C THR A 199 11.80 2.75 -3.27
N LEU A 200 11.10 2.07 -4.17
CA LEU A 200 10.71 2.64 -5.47
C LEU A 200 9.80 3.85 -5.31
N PHE A 201 8.85 3.82 -4.38
CA PHE A 201 7.98 4.97 -4.17
C PHE A 201 8.72 6.23 -3.70
N PRO A 202 9.45 6.24 -2.57
CA PRO A 202 10.15 7.44 -2.12
C PRO A 202 11.21 7.91 -3.12
N ARG A 203 11.91 7.01 -3.80
CA ARG A 203 12.89 7.34 -4.85
C ARG A 203 12.22 7.98 -6.07
N TYR A 204 11.07 7.46 -6.50
CA TYR A 204 10.27 8.05 -7.57
C TYR A 204 9.89 9.50 -7.25
N ILE A 205 9.39 9.76 -6.05
CA ILE A 205 9.02 11.12 -5.61
C ILE A 205 10.23 12.06 -5.60
N ILE A 206 11.37 11.59 -5.07
CA ILE A 206 12.61 12.40 -5.05
C ILE A 206 13.06 12.73 -6.49
N CYS A 207 13.17 11.71 -7.35
CA CYS A 207 13.66 11.88 -8.71
C CYS A 207 12.76 12.76 -9.58
N LYS A 208 11.46 12.74 -9.34
CA LYS A 208 10.48 13.47 -10.16
C LYS A 208 10.17 14.86 -9.63
N TYR A 209 9.95 14.99 -8.33
CA TYR A 209 9.40 16.23 -7.77
C TYR A 209 10.41 17.03 -6.92
N HIS A 210 11.55 16.44 -6.58
CA HIS A 210 12.60 17.12 -5.82
C HIS A 210 13.93 17.23 -6.57
N ALA A 211 13.95 16.93 -7.86
CA ALA A 211 15.17 16.94 -8.67
C ALA A 211 15.97 18.26 -8.55
N ALA A 212 15.30 19.39 -8.48
CA ALA A 212 15.94 20.70 -8.38
C ALA A 212 16.74 20.94 -7.06
N LYS A 213 16.66 20.01 -6.11
CA LYS A 213 17.41 20.07 -4.85
C LYS A 213 18.78 19.38 -4.91
N PHE A 214 19.12 18.79 -6.06
CA PHE A 214 20.33 18.03 -6.29
C PHE A 214 21.09 18.61 -7.49
N SER A 215 22.39 18.36 -7.56
CA SER A 215 23.18 18.64 -8.76
C SER A 215 22.73 17.73 -9.93
N GLU A 216 23.04 18.14 -11.15
CA GLU A 216 22.74 17.35 -12.36
C GLU A 216 23.35 15.96 -12.30
N THR A 217 24.56 15.82 -11.78
CA THR A 217 25.26 14.55 -11.64
C THR A 217 24.58 13.64 -10.61
N GLU A 218 24.20 14.17 -9.44
CA GLU A 218 23.52 13.41 -8.40
C GLU A 218 22.16 12.91 -8.89
N ILE A 219 21.34 13.78 -9.47
CA ILE A 219 20.01 13.37 -9.94
C ILE A 219 20.08 12.37 -11.12
N ALA A 220 21.08 12.50 -11.99
CA ALA A 220 21.30 11.53 -13.07
C ALA A 220 21.68 10.16 -12.50
N SER A 221 22.56 10.09 -11.50
CA SER A 221 22.92 8.86 -10.82
C SER A 221 21.72 8.21 -10.11
N MET A 222 20.92 9.02 -9.39
CA MET A 222 19.71 8.53 -8.71
C MET A 222 18.67 7.97 -9.68
N ARG A 223 18.47 8.65 -10.82
CA ARG A 223 17.56 8.17 -11.86
C ARG A 223 18.06 6.87 -12.49
N LYS A 224 19.36 6.77 -12.78
CA LYS A 224 19.93 5.54 -13.30
C LYS A 224 19.70 4.38 -12.33
N ALA A 225 20.06 4.54 -11.05
CA ALA A 225 19.84 3.53 -10.04
C ALA A 225 18.34 3.15 -9.89
N PHE A 226 17.43 4.12 -10.01
CA PHE A 226 16.00 3.84 -10.00
C PHE A 226 15.57 2.97 -11.19
N TYR A 227 16.06 3.26 -12.40
CA TYR A 227 15.74 2.47 -13.60
C TYR A 227 16.42 1.09 -13.61
N ASP A 228 17.59 0.96 -13.01
CA ASP A 228 18.27 -0.33 -12.92
C ASP A 228 17.51 -1.29 -11.96
N ASP A 229 16.73 -0.75 -11.01
CA ASP A 229 15.96 -1.51 -10.01
C ASP A 229 14.49 -1.73 -10.42
N THR A 230 14.03 -1.18 -11.55
CA THR A 230 12.66 -1.36 -12.08
C THR A 230 12.63 -2.20 -13.35
#